data_41e8afefd9d215b59bf975be2ffa4df4
#
_entry.id   41e8afefd9d215b59bf975be2ffa4df4
#
_cell.length_a   1.000
_cell.length_b   1.000
_cell.length_c   1.000
_cell.angle_alpha   90.00
_cell.angle_beta   90.00
_cell.angle_gamma   90.00
#
_symmetry.space_group_name_H-M   'P 1'
#
loop_
_entity.id
_entity.type
_entity.pdbx_description
1 polymer ?
#
loop_
_entity_poly.entity_id
_entity_poly.type
_entity_poly.pdbx_seq_one_letter_code
_entity_poly.pdbx_strand_id
1 'polypeptide(L)'
;MLRSLVGSEMCIRDSNLYYMDYKNQLVLNGQLNEIGEAVAENVKDSYRMGIELMAGARITNWLRWDINATWSRNRIKNYTEYLSDVNEDWKDMYSENWGISQTTRYIGTTPISFSPDFMANSLISLDYKGFNASLQTQYVSKQYLNNAHQEDCTLDAYCVSNLNLGYTFKLKGLKSVNVGVTIYNLFDETYESNGYASGSAVYEGHGKNQIKDKDSKLLYTSNYAAYYPNAGINALAHITLSF
;
A
#
# COMPACT_ATOMS: atom_id res chain seq x y z
N MET A 1 -7.01 8.39 26.88
CA MET A 1 -6.14 7.25 27.25
C MET A 1 -6.78 6.46 28.38
N LEU A 2 -7.41 5.35 28.06
CA LEU A 2 -7.99 4.44 29.06
C LEU A 2 -7.03 3.26 29.23
N ARG A 3 -6.23 3.27 30.29
CA ARG A 3 -5.41 2.12 30.69
C ARG A 3 -6.20 1.28 31.68
N SER A 4 -6.54 0.05 31.31
CA SER A 4 -7.06 -0.94 32.23
C SER A 4 -5.99 -2.00 32.51
N LEU A 5 -5.44 -2.00 33.71
CA LEU A 5 -4.60 -3.07 34.27
C LEU A 5 -5.53 -4.10 34.92
N VAL A 6 -5.63 -5.29 34.37
CA VAL A 6 -6.36 -6.40 34.96
C VAL A 6 -5.43 -7.61 35.06
N GLY A 7 -5.07 -7.98 36.27
CA GLY A 7 -4.45 -9.26 36.61
C GLY A 7 -2.94 -9.36 36.33
N SER A 8 -2.28 -10.41 36.82
CA SER A 8 -0.84 -10.70 36.69
C SER A 8 -0.33 -10.97 35.28
N GLU A 9 -1.15 -10.84 34.26
CA GLU A 9 -0.83 -10.91 32.84
C GLU A 9 -0.86 -9.51 32.27
N MET A 10 0.28 -9.03 31.75
CA MET A 10 0.42 -7.68 31.23
C MET A 10 -0.28 -7.60 29.86
N CYS A 11 -1.57 -7.27 29.87
CA CYS A 11 -2.32 -6.91 28.66
C CYS A 11 -2.16 -5.42 28.39
N ILE A 12 -1.60 -5.07 27.27
CA ILE A 12 -1.56 -3.67 26.78
C ILE A 12 -2.74 -3.52 25.84
N ARG A 13 -3.57 -2.51 26.08
CA ARG A 13 -4.67 -2.12 25.18
C ARG A 13 -4.55 -0.63 24.95
N ASP A 14 -4.51 -0.24 23.70
CA ASP A 14 -4.53 1.16 23.32
C ASP A 14 -5.51 1.36 22.16
N SER A 15 -6.19 2.50 22.17
CA SER A 15 -7.09 2.90 21.10
C SER A 15 -6.90 4.39 20.83
N ASN A 16 -6.82 4.74 19.57
CA ASN A 16 -6.70 6.10 19.12
C ASN A 16 -7.79 6.41 18.08
N LEU A 17 -8.46 7.55 18.27
CA LEU A 17 -9.38 8.13 17.31
C LEU A 17 -8.71 9.38 16.75
N TYR A 18 -8.66 9.52 15.44
CA TYR A 18 -8.06 10.69 14.83
C TYR A 18 -8.93 11.26 13.71
N TYR A 19 -8.85 12.58 13.57
CA TYR A 19 -9.36 13.33 12.44
C TYR A 19 -8.35 14.43 12.08
N MET A 20 -7.93 14.45 10.83
CA MET A 20 -6.96 15.42 10.30
C MET A 20 -7.56 16.06 9.06
N ASP A 21 -7.71 17.39 9.08
CA ASP A 21 -8.15 18.18 7.92
C ASP A 21 -6.92 18.85 7.31
N TYR A 22 -6.74 18.69 6.01
CA TYR A 22 -5.57 19.19 5.29
C TYR A 22 -5.96 20.22 4.24
N LYS A 23 -5.13 21.23 4.11
CA LYS A 23 -5.15 22.21 3.03
C LYS A 23 -3.88 22.09 2.21
N ASN A 24 -4.02 22.03 0.89
CA ASN A 24 -2.89 21.91 -0.04
C ASN A 24 -1.99 20.69 0.27
N GLN A 25 -2.60 19.56 0.60
CA GLN A 25 -1.87 18.33 0.86
C GLN A 25 -1.21 17.82 -0.42
N LEU A 26 0.07 17.43 -0.33
CA LEU A 26 0.75 16.71 -1.40
C LEU A 26 0.31 15.24 -1.38
N VAL A 27 -0.23 14.74 -2.47
CA VAL A 27 -0.66 13.34 -2.65
C VAL A 27 -0.10 12.77 -3.94
N LEU A 28 0.11 11.46 -3.98
CA LEU A 28 0.47 10.77 -5.21
C LEU A 28 -0.75 10.77 -6.15
N ASN A 29 -0.54 11.04 -7.43
CA ASN A 29 -1.62 10.98 -8.43
C ASN A 29 -1.70 9.64 -9.18
N GLY A 30 -0.79 8.72 -8.87
CA GLY A 30 -0.71 7.38 -9.46
C GLY A 30 0.14 7.30 -10.73
N GLN A 31 0.59 8.42 -11.27
CA GLN A 31 1.41 8.46 -12.49
C GLN A 31 2.91 8.34 -12.19
N LEU A 32 3.67 7.97 -13.22
CA LEU A 32 5.13 8.05 -13.23
C LEU A 32 5.56 9.16 -14.19
N ASN A 33 6.66 9.84 -13.86
CA ASN A 33 7.32 10.75 -14.76
C ASN A 33 8.18 9.99 -15.79
N GLU A 34 8.83 10.70 -16.70
CA GLU A 34 9.66 10.13 -17.79
C GLU A 34 10.83 9.26 -17.30
N ILE A 35 11.27 9.44 -16.05
CA ILE A 35 12.36 8.66 -15.43
C ILE A 35 11.85 7.59 -14.44
N GLY A 36 10.53 7.36 -14.40
CA GLY A 36 9.92 6.31 -13.59
C GLY A 36 9.68 6.68 -12.12
N GLU A 37 9.75 7.96 -11.75
CA GLU A 37 9.43 8.41 -10.39
C GLU A 37 7.93 8.71 -10.24
N ALA A 38 7.40 8.42 -9.05
CA ALA A 38 6.01 8.70 -8.73
C ALA A 38 5.73 10.21 -8.71
N VAL A 39 4.70 10.62 -9.44
CA VAL A 39 4.27 12.02 -9.52
C VAL A 39 3.32 12.34 -8.38
N ALA A 40 3.57 13.48 -7.73
CA ALA A 40 2.71 14.01 -6.69
C ALA A 40 2.09 15.34 -7.10
N GLU A 41 0.88 15.61 -6.61
CA GLU A 41 0.14 16.84 -6.84
C GLU A 41 -0.40 17.44 -5.54
N ASN A 42 -0.61 18.74 -5.51
CA ASN A 42 -1.25 19.42 -4.39
C ASN A 42 -2.77 19.41 -4.55
N VAL A 43 -3.46 18.78 -3.58
CA VAL A 43 -4.92 18.81 -3.51
C VAL A 43 -5.38 19.85 -2.50
N LYS A 44 -6.35 20.67 -2.92
CA LYS A 44 -6.80 21.84 -2.15
C LYS A 44 -7.32 21.47 -0.77
N ASP A 45 -8.18 20.47 -0.70
CA ASP A 45 -8.91 20.06 0.51
C ASP A 45 -8.94 18.54 0.62
N SER A 46 -8.48 18.00 1.73
CA SER A 46 -8.53 16.56 2.02
C SER A 46 -8.67 16.30 3.51
N TYR A 47 -9.07 15.10 3.88
CA TYR A 47 -9.09 14.68 5.27
C TYR A 47 -8.68 13.21 5.41
N ARG A 48 -8.14 12.90 6.59
CA ARG A 48 -7.89 11.54 7.06
C ARG A 48 -8.53 11.36 8.41
N MET A 49 -9.27 10.29 8.59
CA MET A 49 -9.87 9.95 9.88
C MET A 49 -9.85 8.45 10.07
N GLY A 50 -9.82 8.02 11.32
CA GLY A 50 -9.83 6.59 11.60
C GLY A 50 -9.78 6.23 13.06
N ILE A 51 -9.77 4.92 13.27
CA ILE A 51 -9.65 4.25 14.54
C ILE A 51 -8.45 3.33 14.46
N GLU A 52 -7.53 3.46 15.42
CA GLU A 52 -6.39 2.57 15.60
C GLU A 52 -6.59 1.80 16.90
N LEU A 53 -6.44 0.49 16.82
CA LEU A 53 -6.55 -0.41 17.97
C LEU A 53 -5.25 -1.19 18.09
N MET A 54 -4.71 -1.27 19.30
CA MET A 54 -3.57 -2.13 19.63
C MET A 54 -3.89 -2.95 20.87
N ALA A 55 -3.54 -4.22 20.83
CA ALA A 55 -3.64 -5.11 21.96
C ALA A 55 -2.44 -6.06 21.99
N GLY A 56 -1.93 -6.35 23.18
CA GLY A 56 -0.89 -7.33 23.40
C GLY A 56 -1.17 -8.13 24.65
N ALA A 57 -1.08 -9.43 24.56
CA ALA A 57 -1.32 -10.35 25.67
C ALA A 57 -0.16 -11.35 25.80
N ARG A 58 0.34 -11.52 27.01
CA ARG A 58 1.19 -12.65 27.39
C ARG A 58 0.31 -13.81 27.80
N ILE A 59 0.11 -14.76 26.88
CA ILE A 59 -0.77 -15.93 27.07
C ILE A 59 -0.13 -16.89 28.08
N THR A 60 1.19 -17.07 27.97
CA THR A 60 2.01 -17.83 28.93
C THR A 60 3.35 -17.11 29.10
N ASN A 61 4.23 -17.63 29.98
CA ASN A 61 5.58 -17.07 30.16
C ASN A 61 6.46 -17.17 28.90
N TRP A 62 6.10 -18.01 27.95
CA TRP A 62 6.84 -18.29 26.73
C TRP A 62 6.06 -17.97 25.44
N LEU A 63 4.79 -17.52 25.54
CA LEU A 63 3.93 -17.21 24.41
C LEU A 63 3.29 -15.83 24.58
N ARG A 64 3.52 -14.97 23.59
CA ARG A 64 2.94 -13.63 23.51
C ARG A 64 2.23 -13.45 22.18
N TRP A 65 1.12 -12.73 22.18
CA TRP A 65 0.40 -12.32 20.99
C TRP A 65 0.18 -10.81 21.00
N ASP A 66 0.62 -10.15 19.93
CA ASP A 66 0.40 -8.73 19.70
C ASP A 66 -0.43 -8.56 18.43
N ILE A 67 -1.41 -7.68 18.47
CA ILE A 67 -2.28 -7.37 17.35
C ILE A 67 -2.49 -5.85 17.26
N ASN A 68 -2.49 -5.33 16.04
CA ASN A 68 -2.97 -3.98 15.77
C ASN A 68 -3.87 -3.98 14.54
N ALA A 69 -4.82 -3.05 14.51
CA ALA A 69 -5.71 -2.85 13.38
C ALA A 69 -6.02 -1.35 13.25
N THR A 70 -6.07 -0.90 12.02
CA THR A 70 -6.42 0.48 11.66
C THR A 70 -7.59 0.43 10.69
N TRP A 71 -8.67 1.10 11.04
CA TRP A 71 -9.75 1.38 10.12
C TRP A 71 -9.74 2.87 9.83
N SER A 72 -9.56 3.24 8.57
CA SER A 72 -9.37 4.62 8.16
C SER A 72 -10.29 5.01 7.01
N ARG A 73 -10.52 6.32 6.88
CA ARG A 73 -11.19 6.90 5.73
C ARG A 73 -10.41 8.13 5.29
N ASN A 74 -9.79 8.03 4.12
CA ASN A 74 -8.89 9.03 3.57
C ASN A 74 -9.51 9.56 2.28
N ARG A 75 -9.84 10.85 2.21
CA ARG A 75 -10.60 11.42 1.06
C ARG A 75 -10.07 12.78 0.66
N ILE A 76 -10.08 13.01 -0.64
CA ILE A 76 -9.92 14.33 -1.27
C ILE A 76 -11.31 14.89 -1.52
N LYS A 77 -11.52 16.17 -1.26
CA LYS A 77 -12.77 16.88 -1.55
C LYS A 77 -12.64 17.64 -2.87
N ASN A 78 -13.69 17.62 -3.68
CA ASN A 78 -13.77 18.39 -4.95
C ASN A 78 -12.59 18.12 -5.90
N TYR A 79 -12.20 16.84 -6.03
CA TYR A 79 -11.13 16.42 -6.90
C TYR A 79 -11.50 16.60 -8.38
N THR A 80 -10.56 17.12 -9.15
CA THR A 80 -10.64 17.20 -10.61
C THR A 80 -9.44 16.44 -11.17
N GLU A 81 -9.72 15.44 -11.98
CA GLU A 81 -8.71 14.66 -12.68
C GLU A 81 -8.29 15.36 -13.97
N TYR A 82 -7.02 15.26 -14.30
CA TYR A 82 -6.44 15.73 -15.56
C TYR A 82 -6.04 14.53 -16.40
N LEU A 83 -6.71 14.36 -17.54
CA LEU A 83 -6.47 13.28 -18.48
C LEU A 83 -5.65 13.81 -19.66
N SER A 84 -4.63 13.07 -20.07
CA SER A 84 -3.91 13.39 -21.30
C SER A 84 -4.80 13.11 -22.51
N ASP A 85 -4.92 14.08 -23.41
CA ASP A 85 -5.68 13.91 -24.65
C ASP A 85 -4.89 13.08 -25.63
N VAL A 86 -5.52 12.08 -26.22
CA VAL A 86 -4.97 11.23 -27.27
C VAL A 86 -5.96 11.08 -28.41
N ASN A 87 -5.46 10.83 -29.59
CA ASN A 87 -6.24 10.61 -30.78
C ASN A 87 -6.48 9.11 -30.98
N GLU A 88 -7.66 8.73 -31.50
CA GLU A 88 -8.07 7.35 -31.79
C GLU A 88 -7.06 6.59 -32.66
N ASP A 89 -6.44 7.25 -33.62
CA ASP A 89 -5.50 6.61 -34.54
C ASP A 89 -4.16 6.19 -33.89
N TRP A 90 -3.86 6.61 -32.66
CA TRP A 90 -2.62 6.33 -31.90
C TRP A 90 -1.31 6.64 -32.66
N LYS A 91 -1.43 7.08 -33.93
CA LYS A 91 -0.29 7.39 -34.80
C LYS A 91 0.47 8.63 -34.34
N ASP A 92 -0.19 9.46 -33.56
CA ASP A 92 0.38 10.70 -33.03
C ASP A 92 0.98 10.55 -31.64
N MET A 93 1.01 9.34 -31.07
CA MET A 93 1.65 9.07 -29.78
C MET A 93 3.15 9.44 -29.75
N TYR A 94 3.77 9.56 -30.92
CA TYR A 94 5.15 10.03 -31.12
C TYR A 94 5.21 11.42 -31.78
N SER A 95 4.10 12.14 -31.90
CA SER A 95 4.11 13.50 -32.46
C SER A 95 4.67 14.48 -31.43
N GLU A 96 5.25 15.59 -31.92
CA GLU A 96 5.74 16.68 -31.06
C GLU A 96 4.68 17.31 -30.17
N ASN A 97 3.40 16.98 -30.36
CA ASN A 97 2.25 17.52 -29.65
C ASN A 97 1.66 16.53 -28.62
N TRP A 98 2.29 15.38 -28.40
CA TRP A 98 1.81 14.42 -27.44
C TRP A 98 1.86 14.99 -26.00
N GLY A 99 0.74 14.91 -25.27
CA GLY A 99 0.66 15.35 -23.88
C GLY A 99 0.51 16.88 -23.68
N ILE A 100 0.46 17.70 -24.74
CA ILE A 100 0.31 19.16 -24.62
C ILE A 100 -1.11 19.57 -24.26
N SER A 101 -2.11 18.77 -24.64
CA SER A 101 -3.53 19.02 -24.36
C SER A 101 -4.03 18.11 -23.27
N GLN A 102 -4.88 18.64 -22.39
CA GLN A 102 -5.48 17.89 -21.30
C GLN A 102 -6.99 18.13 -21.21
N THR A 103 -7.72 17.09 -20.88
CA THR A 103 -9.15 17.16 -20.54
C THR A 103 -9.32 17.03 -19.05
N THR A 104 -10.15 17.85 -18.45
CA THR A 104 -10.48 17.78 -17.04
C THR A 104 -11.77 17.05 -16.81
N ARG A 105 -11.80 16.18 -15.78
CA ARG A 105 -12.99 15.48 -15.31
C ARG A 105 -13.22 15.73 -13.83
N TYR A 106 -14.35 16.32 -13.47
CA TYR A 106 -14.70 16.51 -12.06
C TYR A 106 -15.21 15.20 -11.46
N ILE A 107 -14.53 14.75 -10.39
CA ILE A 107 -14.81 13.48 -9.69
C ILE A 107 -15.63 13.74 -8.41
N GLY A 108 -15.41 14.87 -7.74
CA GLY A 108 -16.02 15.18 -6.44
C GLY A 108 -15.19 14.63 -5.27
N THR A 109 -15.83 13.96 -4.32
CA THR A 109 -15.11 13.37 -3.17
C THR A 109 -14.62 11.97 -3.52
N THR A 110 -13.30 11.76 -3.40
CA THR A 110 -12.64 10.53 -3.86
C THR A 110 -11.65 9.99 -2.83
N PRO A 111 -11.35 8.67 -2.82
CA PRO A 111 -10.26 8.10 -2.02
C PRO A 111 -8.89 8.73 -2.39
N ILE A 112 -8.02 8.83 -1.41
CA ILE A 112 -6.61 9.13 -1.66
C ILE A 112 -5.93 7.85 -2.15
N SER A 113 -5.13 7.96 -3.22
CA SER A 113 -4.33 6.84 -3.74
C SER A 113 -3.44 6.22 -2.65
N PHE A 114 -3.17 4.92 -2.76
CA PHE A 114 -2.34 4.15 -1.82
C PHE A 114 -2.76 4.31 -0.34
N SER A 115 -4.05 4.48 -0.09
CA SER A 115 -4.58 4.67 1.26
C SER A 115 -5.70 3.65 1.52
N PRO A 116 -5.37 2.43 1.98
CA PRO A 116 -6.35 1.40 2.25
C PRO A 116 -7.28 1.80 3.38
N ASP A 117 -8.54 1.40 3.30
CA ASP A 117 -9.53 1.69 4.34
C ASP A 117 -9.36 0.79 5.59
N PHE A 118 -8.68 -0.38 5.46
CA PHE A 118 -8.40 -1.26 6.59
C PHE A 118 -7.02 -1.93 6.47
N MET A 119 -6.29 -1.95 7.58
CA MET A 119 -5.04 -2.70 7.76
C MET A 119 -5.03 -3.39 9.11
N ALA A 120 -4.44 -4.58 9.18
CA ALA A 120 -4.24 -5.30 10.42
C ALA A 120 -2.91 -6.05 10.42
N ASN A 121 -2.27 -6.13 11.59
CA ASN A 121 -1.07 -6.92 11.80
C ASN A 121 -1.26 -7.79 13.05
N SER A 122 -0.76 -9.01 12.99
CA SER A 122 -0.72 -9.98 14.09
C SER A 122 0.69 -10.52 14.22
N LEU A 123 1.24 -10.50 15.42
CA LEU A 123 2.52 -11.08 15.77
C LEU A 123 2.36 -12.06 16.92
N ILE A 124 2.54 -13.35 16.63
CA ILE A 124 2.62 -14.40 17.65
C ILE A 124 4.10 -14.68 17.89
N SER A 125 4.57 -14.54 19.12
CA SER A 125 5.97 -14.75 19.50
C SER A 125 6.07 -15.83 20.57
N LEU A 126 6.97 -16.76 20.35
CA LEU A 126 7.27 -17.86 21.25
C LEU A 126 8.76 -17.82 21.61
N ASP A 127 9.06 -17.91 22.89
CA ASP A 127 10.41 -18.03 23.43
C ASP A 127 10.44 -19.08 24.54
N TYR A 128 11.08 -20.22 24.26
CA TYR A 128 11.11 -21.33 25.19
C TYR A 128 12.44 -22.08 25.14
N LYS A 129 13.21 -22.05 26.22
CA LYS A 129 14.46 -22.84 26.41
C LYS A 129 15.46 -22.71 25.26
N GLY A 130 15.65 -21.47 24.76
CA GLY A 130 16.57 -21.19 23.65
C GLY A 130 15.95 -21.34 22.26
N PHE A 131 14.76 -21.94 22.15
CA PHE A 131 13.97 -21.91 20.92
C PHE A 131 13.14 -20.63 20.87
N ASN A 132 13.21 -19.92 19.75
CA ASN A 132 12.37 -18.77 19.47
C ASN A 132 11.65 -18.97 18.14
N ALA A 133 10.40 -18.55 18.09
CA ALA A 133 9.63 -18.56 16.86
C ALA A 133 8.72 -17.31 16.83
N SER A 134 8.51 -16.75 15.66
CA SER A 134 7.51 -15.72 15.49
C SER A 134 6.79 -15.88 14.16
N LEU A 135 5.46 -15.75 14.20
CA LEU A 135 4.60 -15.68 13.04
C LEU A 135 4.04 -14.26 12.97
N GLN A 136 4.42 -13.54 11.93
CA GLN A 136 3.90 -12.23 11.62
C GLN A 136 2.94 -12.33 10.44
N THR A 137 1.71 -11.87 10.61
CA THR A 137 0.71 -11.82 9.54
C THR A 137 0.26 -10.38 9.34
N GLN A 138 0.24 -9.93 8.10
CA GLN A 138 -0.22 -8.61 7.70
C GLN A 138 -1.38 -8.75 6.71
N TYR A 139 -2.46 -8.02 6.96
CA TYR A 139 -3.56 -7.84 6.04
C TYR A 139 -3.66 -6.39 5.61
N VAL A 140 -3.85 -6.16 4.31
CA VAL A 140 -4.10 -4.83 3.72
C VAL A 140 -5.32 -4.95 2.81
N SER A 141 -6.31 -4.08 3.00
CA SER A 141 -7.49 -4.04 2.12
C SER A 141 -7.16 -3.44 0.76
N LYS A 142 -8.08 -3.60 -0.19
CA LYS A 142 -8.03 -2.99 -1.52
C LYS A 142 -7.65 -1.50 -1.46
N GLN A 143 -6.82 -1.06 -2.41
CA GLN A 143 -6.37 0.32 -2.56
C GLN A 143 -6.55 0.77 -4.00
N TYR A 144 -6.67 2.08 -4.20
CA TYR A 144 -6.67 2.69 -5.53
C TYR A 144 -5.27 3.18 -5.88
N LEU A 145 -4.84 2.98 -7.11
CA LEU A 145 -3.54 3.47 -7.61
C LEU A 145 -3.58 4.97 -7.90
N ASN A 146 -4.75 5.53 -8.19
CA ASN A 146 -4.94 6.95 -8.48
C ASN A 146 -6.08 7.55 -7.64
N ASN A 147 -6.23 8.87 -7.72
CA ASN A 147 -7.25 9.60 -6.99
C ASN A 147 -8.61 9.68 -7.73
N ALA A 148 -8.77 9.00 -8.85
CA ALA A 148 -9.98 9.06 -9.66
C ALA A 148 -11.02 7.97 -9.33
N HIS A 149 -10.73 7.10 -8.35
CA HIS A 149 -11.61 6.03 -7.89
C HIS A 149 -12.05 5.10 -9.03
N GLN A 150 -11.07 4.63 -9.80
CA GLN A 150 -11.31 3.75 -10.94
C GLN A 150 -11.09 2.30 -10.54
N GLU A 151 -12.09 1.46 -10.73
CA GLU A 151 -12.06 0.04 -10.34
C GLU A 151 -11.02 -0.77 -11.14
N ASP A 152 -10.67 -0.33 -12.35
CA ASP A 152 -9.63 -0.95 -13.19
C ASP A 152 -8.19 -0.58 -12.73
N CYS A 153 -8.07 0.36 -11.79
CA CYS A 153 -6.80 0.88 -11.29
C CYS A 153 -6.67 0.64 -9.78
N THR A 154 -6.77 -0.61 -9.35
CA THR A 154 -6.73 -1.00 -7.94
C THR A 154 -5.66 -2.05 -7.67
N LEU A 155 -5.17 -2.06 -6.44
CA LEU A 155 -4.45 -3.18 -5.85
C LEU A 155 -5.44 -4.00 -5.04
N ASP A 156 -5.49 -5.29 -5.26
CA ASP A 156 -6.34 -6.20 -4.50
C ASP A 156 -5.92 -6.30 -3.03
N ALA A 157 -6.85 -6.71 -2.19
CA ALA A 157 -6.54 -6.99 -0.80
C ALA A 157 -5.64 -8.22 -0.69
N TYR A 158 -4.67 -8.18 0.21
CA TYR A 158 -3.76 -9.30 0.43
C TYR A 158 -3.54 -9.61 1.91
N CYS A 159 -3.12 -10.84 2.20
CA CYS A 159 -2.79 -11.33 3.53
C CYS A 159 -1.49 -12.14 3.48
N VAL A 160 -0.40 -11.57 3.98
CA VAL A 160 0.94 -12.20 3.93
C VAL A 160 1.43 -12.56 5.30
N SER A 161 1.98 -13.76 5.44
CA SER A 161 2.55 -14.26 6.69
C SER A 161 4.03 -14.60 6.54
N ASN A 162 4.82 -14.17 7.51
CA ASN A 162 6.25 -14.47 7.61
C ASN A 162 6.51 -15.27 8.88
N LEU A 163 7.27 -16.36 8.76
CA LEU A 163 7.65 -17.22 9.87
C LEU A 163 9.14 -17.07 10.15
N ASN A 164 9.49 -16.77 11.39
CA ASN A 164 10.87 -16.77 11.86
C ASN A 164 11.04 -17.86 12.90
N LEU A 165 12.07 -18.70 12.75
CA LEU A 165 12.44 -19.78 13.66
C LEU A 165 13.89 -19.62 14.03
N GLY A 166 14.24 -19.81 15.30
CA GLY A 166 15.61 -19.75 15.77
C GLY A 166 15.85 -20.67 16.96
N TYR A 167 17.10 -21.07 17.10
CA TYR A 167 17.55 -21.81 18.26
C TYR A 167 18.90 -21.32 18.74
N THR A 168 18.98 -20.96 20.02
CA THR A 168 20.19 -20.49 20.68
C THR A 168 20.69 -21.54 21.65
N PHE A 169 21.96 -21.94 21.50
CA PHE A 169 22.61 -22.90 22.35
C PHE A 169 24.04 -22.46 22.70
N LYS A 170 24.62 -23.07 23.73
CA LYS A 170 25.99 -22.84 24.16
C LYS A 170 26.93 -23.85 23.52
N LEU A 171 28.08 -23.39 23.01
CA LEU A 171 29.14 -24.23 22.50
C LEU A 171 30.45 -23.91 23.24
N LYS A 172 31.27 -24.93 23.54
CA LYS A 172 32.55 -24.74 24.24
C LYS A 172 33.45 -23.76 23.44
N GLY A 173 33.90 -22.69 24.08
CA GLY A 173 34.73 -21.64 23.46
C GLY A 173 33.92 -20.45 22.88
N LEU A 174 32.60 -20.49 22.93
CA LEU A 174 31.70 -19.39 22.51
C LEU A 174 30.71 -19.06 23.63
N LYS A 175 30.27 -17.83 23.72
CA LYS A 175 29.17 -17.44 24.64
C LYS A 175 27.84 -18.05 24.19
N SER A 176 27.57 -17.97 22.92
CA SER A 176 26.36 -18.57 22.33
C SER A 176 26.50 -18.76 20.83
N VAL A 177 25.74 -19.69 20.30
CA VAL A 177 25.48 -19.89 18.86
C VAL A 177 23.97 -19.76 18.65
N ASN A 178 23.56 -18.91 17.73
CA ASN A 178 22.18 -18.83 17.26
C ASN A 178 22.10 -19.28 15.80
N VAL A 179 21.22 -20.22 15.53
CA VAL A 179 20.90 -20.69 14.16
C VAL A 179 19.45 -20.33 13.90
N GLY A 180 19.16 -19.70 12.79
CA GLY A 180 17.82 -19.30 12.48
C GLY A 180 17.48 -19.35 11.00
N VAL A 181 16.18 -19.39 10.72
CA VAL A 181 15.59 -19.30 9.39
C VAL A 181 14.39 -18.36 9.42
N THR A 182 14.31 -17.49 8.43
CA THR A 182 13.14 -16.66 8.17
C THR A 182 12.53 -17.10 6.85
N ILE A 183 11.26 -17.46 6.87
CA ILE A 183 10.49 -17.79 5.69
C ILE A 183 9.54 -16.63 5.43
N TYR A 184 9.73 -15.96 4.32
CA TYR A 184 8.87 -14.88 3.86
C TYR A 184 7.75 -15.44 3.00
N ASN A 185 6.57 -14.83 3.10
CA ASN A 185 5.39 -15.25 2.37
C ASN A 185 5.12 -16.76 2.50
N LEU A 186 4.95 -17.20 3.74
CA LEU A 186 4.85 -18.63 4.13
C LEU A 186 3.79 -19.41 3.35
N PHE A 187 2.70 -18.76 2.96
CA PHE A 187 1.56 -19.37 2.27
C PHE A 187 1.59 -19.15 0.75
N ASP A 188 2.70 -18.60 0.23
CA ASP A 188 2.91 -18.35 -1.21
C ASP A 188 1.80 -17.51 -1.85
N GLU A 189 1.34 -16.48 -1.14
CA GLU A 189 0.33 -15.55 -1.63
C GLU A 189 0.85 -14.78 -2.85
N THR A 190 0.11 -14.79 -3.94
CA THR A 190 0.42 -13.97 -5.11
C THR A 190 -0.26 -12.62 -4.97
N TYR A 191 0.52 -11.55 -4.83
CA TYR A 191 -0.02 -10.22 -4.59
C TYR A 191 0.88 -9.11 -5.13
N GLU A 192 0.27 -7.95 -5.35
CA GLU A 192 0.95 -6.71 -5.70
C GLU A 192 0.72 -5.70 -4.56
N SER A 193 1.80 -5.07 -4.10
CA SER A 193 1.72 -4.01 -3.08
C SER A 193 1.95 -2.62 -3.64
N ASN A 194 2.29 -2.53 -4.93
CA ASN A 194 2.56 -1.29 -5.63
C ASN A 194 2.22 -1.41 -7.12
N GLY A 195 2.03 -0.26 -7.75
CA GLY A 195 1.73 -0.14 -9.17
C GLY A 195 1.65 1.31 -9.58
N TYR A 196 1.29 1.57 -10.82
CA TYR A 196 0.98 2.91 -11.29
C TYR A 196 -0.22 2.88 -12.24
N ALA A 197 -0.89 4.01 -12.37
CA ALA A 197 -2.04 4.16 -13.22
C ALA A 197 -1.95 5.45 -14.05
N SER A 198 -2.47 5.40 -15.26
CA SER A 198 -2.53 6.54 -16.17
C SER A 198 -3.91 6.60 -16.81
N GLY A 199 -4.41 7.81 -17.03
CA GLY A 199 -5.69 8.05 -17.68
C GLY A 199 -5.54 8.92 -18.92
N SER A 200 -6.31 8.58 -19.96
CA SER A 200 -6.34 9.33 -21.22
C SER A 200 -7.79 9.63 -21.64
N ALA A 201 -7.98 10.79 -22.27
CA ALA A 201 -9.20 11.14 -22.97
C ALA A 201 -8.98 10.91 -24.46
N VAL A 202 -9.73 9.96 -25.05
CA VAL A 202 -9.57 9.55 -26.44
C VAL A 202 -10.57 10.31 -27.30
N TYR A 203 -10.05 11.03 -28.29
CA TYR A 203 -10.81 11.83 -29.23
C TYR A 203 -10.83 11.22 -30.63
N GLU A 204 -11.88 11.52 -31.38
CA GLU A 204 -12.02 11.17 -32.79
C GLU A 204 -10.85 11.75 -33.60
N GLY A 205 -10.24 10.91 -34.46
CA GLY A 205 -9.10 11.29 -35.26
C GLY A 205 -9.44 12.30 -36.36
N HIS A 206 -8.74 13.41 -36.42
CA HIS A 206 -8.88 14.46 -37.44
C HIS A 206 -7.55 14.78 -38.11
N GLY A 207 -6.89 13.75 -38.69
CA GLY A 207 -5.67 13.94 -39.52
C GLY A 207 -4.35 14.02 -38.77
N LYS A 208 -3.28 14.17 -39.56
CA LYS A 208 -1.89 13.88 -39.17
C LYS A 208 -1.30 14.90 -38.24
N ASN A 209 -1.53 15.44 -37.33
CA ASN A 209 -0.83 16.33 -36.36
C ASN A 209 -1.75 17.09 -35.40
N GLN A 210 -3.00 16.70 -35.25
CA GLN A 210 -3.89 17.32 -34.26
C GLN A 210 -4.47 16.25 -33.34
N ILE A 211 -4.20 16.36 -32.05
CA ILE A 211 -4.78 15.48 -31.04
C ILE A 211 -6.27 15.75 -30.94
N LYS A 212 -6.64 17.02 -30.89
CA LYS A 212 -8.03 17.49 -30.98
C LYS A 212 -8.10 18.91 -31.54
N ASP A 213 -9.19 19.23 -32.19
CA ASP A 213 -9.61 20.59 -32.56
C ASP A 213 -10.88 20.99 -31.80
N LYS A 214 -11.48 22.12 -32.16
CA LYS A 214 -12.69 22.63 -31.51
C LYS A 214 -13.92 21.75 -31.71
N ASP A 215 -13.91 20.93 -32.75
CA ASP A 215 -15.03 20.09 -33.20
C ASP A 215 -14.78 18.60 -32.89
N SER A 216 -13.62 18.25 -32.36
CA SER A 216 -13.26 16.87 -32.01
C SER A 216 -14.17 16.33 -30.93
N LYS A 217 -14.78 15.19 -31.21
CA LYS A 217 -15.66 14.51 -30.28
C LYS A 217 -14.85 13.62 -29.33
N LEU A 218 -15.08 13.78 -28.02
CA LEU A 218 -14.61 12.84 -27.02
C LEU A 218 -15.35 11.51 -27.21
N LEU A 219 -14.61 10.43 -27.49
CA LEU A 219 -15.18 9.09 -27.70
C LEU A 219 -15.32 8.35 -26.37
N TYR A 220 -14.23 8.24 -25.63
CA TYR A 220 -14.21 7.59 -24.31
C TYR A 220 -13.00 8.04 -23.49
N THR A 221 -12.97 7.67 -22.22
CA THR A 221 -11.79 7.76 -21.37
C THR A 221 -11.20 6.37 -21.21
N SER A 222 -9.90 6.23 -21.35
CA SER A 222 -9.16 4.98 -21.17
C SER A 222 -8.30 5.06 -19.93
N ASN A 223 -8.23 3.98 -19.19
CA ASN A 223 -7.36 3.84 -18.02
C ASN A 223 -6.39 2.69 -18.27
N TYR A 224 -5.18 2.87 -17.79
CA TYR A 224 -4.14 1.87 -17.82
C TYR A 224 -3.56 1.72 -16.42
N ALA A 225 -3.38 0.49 -15.97
CA ALA A 225 -2.70 0.18 -14.73
C ALA A 225 -1.59 -0.85 -15.00
N ALA A 226 -0.47 -0.69 -14.31
CA ALA A 226 0.59 -1.68 -14.28
C ALA A 226 1.00 -1.93 -12.84
N TYR A 227 1.40 -3.16 -12.56
CA TYR A 227 1.58 -3.68 -11.22
C TYR A 227 2.99 -4.19 -11.01
N TYR A 228 3.49 -4.07 -9.78
CA TYR A 228 4.76 -4.64 -9.37
C TYR A 228 4.49 -5.85 -8.47
N PRO A 229 4.66 -7.09 -8.99
CA PRO A 229 4.43 -8.29 -8.21
C PRO A 229 5.48 -8.43 -7.10
N ASN A 230 5.03 -8.90 -5.94
CA ASN A 230 5.92 -9.26 -4.84
C ASN A 230 6.45 -10.69 -5.00
N ALA A 231 7.53 -10.98 -4.30
CA ALA A 231 8.13 -12.30 -4.32
C ALA A 231 7.18 -13.33 -3.67
N GLY A 232 7.09 -14.50 -4.26
CA GLY A 232 6.49 -15.67 -3.66
C GLY A 232 7.26 -16.16 -2.43
N ILE A 233 6.97 -17.36 -1.97
CA ILE A 233 7.67 -17.94 -0.82
C ILE A 233 9.18 -17.95 -1.04
N ASN A 234 9.92 -17.46 -0.06
CA ASN A 234 11.37 -17.49 -0.06
C ASN A 234 11.91 -17.60 1.38
N ALA A 235 13.16 -18.02 1.55
CA ALA A 235 13.74 -18.25 2.86
C ALA A 235 15.17 -17.75 2.96
N LEU A 236 15.51 -17.22 4.14
CA LEU A 236 16.86 -16.82 4.50
C LEU A 236 17.28 -17.55 5.78
N ALA A 237 18.42 -18.27 5.74
CA ALA A 237 19.02 -18.87 6.92
C ALA A 237 20.20 -18.03 7.41
N HIS A 238 20.41 -18.00 8.73
CA HIS A 238 21.54 -17.30 9.35
C HIS A 238 22.13 -18.06 10.52
N ILE A 239 23.41 -17.82 10.78
CA ILE A 239 24.11 -18.30 11.96
C ILE A 239 24.83 -17.10 12.61
N THR A 240 24.58 -16.88 13.91
CA THR A 240 25.25 -15.84 14.69
C THR A 240 26.12 -16.48 15.78
N LEU A 241 27.41 -16.14 15.79
CA LEU A 241 28.37 -16.58 16.78
C LEU A 241 28.69 -15.42 17.72
N SER A 242 28.55 -15.64 19.04
CA SER A 242 28.94 -14.67 20.07
C SER A 242 30.16 -15.18 20.84
N PHE A 243 31.18 -14.35 20.95
CA PHE A 243 32.46 -14.66 21.62
C PHE A 243 32.55 -14.04 23.00
#